data_670f2681825d41a948842e4de384460e
#
_entry.id   670f2681825d41a948842e4de384460e
#
_cell.length_a   1.000
_cell.length_b   1.000
_cell.length_c   1.000
_cell.angle_alpha   90.00
_cell.angle_beta   90.00
_cell.angle_gamma   90.00
#
_symmetry.space_group_name_H-M   'P 1'
#
loop_
_entity.id
_entity.type
_entity.pdbx_description
1 polymer ?
#
loop_
_entity_poly.entity_id
_entity_poly.type
_entity_poly.pdbx_seq_one_letter_code
_entity_poly.pdbx_strand_id
1 'polypeptide(L)'
;MTNYIRRIVPGGTYYFSVCLADPDSSLLVDDVDLLRHAVRLCQQQRPFVINSAVVLPAQIQMIWTMPAHDADFSARWRQIKATFSRHVPMPASRCDSLRRRGEKGIWQRRFWEHLIRDHADFSLHEHLIATAPLRAGLLRDGSDWPLCSVYTRRMRFNASLPLSSTTVSRTTDRAPSTQDQATAGNAMQTARNYATGRC
;
A
#
# COMPACT_ATOMS: atom_id res chain seq x y z
N MET A 1 -16.57 -11.65 18.31
CA MET A 1 -16.18 -11.68 16.88
C MET A 1 -16.73 -10.44 16.23
N THR A 2 -15.87 -9.49 15.86
CA THR A 2 -16.30 -8.26 15.19
C THR A 2 -16.64 -8.60 13.75
N ASN A 3 -17.91 -8.50 13.36
CA ASN A 3 -18.34 -8.60 11.97
C ASN A 3 -17.82 -7.38 11.23
N TYR A 4 -16.69 -7.52 10.51
CA TYR A 4 -16.21 -6.51 9.60
C TYR A 4 -17.08 -6.47 8.35
N ILE A 5 -17.91 -5.44 8.23
CA ILE A 5 -18.77 -5.22 7.06
C ILE A 5 -17.98 -4.34 6.08
N ARG A 6 -17.67 -4.87 4.89
CA ARG A 6 -17.05 -4.10 3.81
C ARG A 6 -17.99 -2.97 3.36
N ARG A 7 -17.50 -1.74 3.43
CA ARG A 7 -18.20 -0.61 2.82
C ARG A 7 -17.84 -0.54 1.34
N ILE A 8 -18.78 -0.92 0.48
CA ILE A 8 -18.64 -0.93 -0.97
C ILE A 8 -19.33 0.32 -1.51
N VAL A 9 -18.55 1.26 -2.05
CA VAL A 9 -19.04 2.54 -2.59
C VAL A 9 -18.54 2.69 -4.02
N PRO A 10 -19.41 2.72 -5.05
CA PRO A 10 -19.00 3.02 -6.42
C PRO A 10 -18.30 4.37 -6.51
N GLY A 11 -17.21 4.44 -7.26
CA GLY A 11 -16.39 5.65 -7.36
C GLY A 11 -15.57 5.96 -6.10
N GLY A 12 -15.65 5.13 -5.06
CA GLY A 12 -14.95 5.36 -3.80
C GLY A 12 -13.43 5.29 -3.93
N THR A 13 -12.75 6.03 -3.07
CA THR A 13 -11.29 5.94 -2.89
C THR A 13 -10.99 5.04 -1.70
N TYR A 14 -10.09 4.09 -1.88
CA TYR A 14 -9.76 3.10 -0.87
C TYR A 14 -8.26 3.00 -0.66
N TYR A 15 -7.86 2.87 0.59
CA TYR A 15 -6.53 2.39 0.95
C TYR A 15 -6.56 0.86 1.09
N PHE A 16 -5.52 0.21 0.60
CA PHE A 16 -5.34 -1.24 0.68
C PHE A 16 -4.00 -1.60 1.30
N SER A 17 -4.00 -2.65 2.13
CA SER A 17 -2.80 -3.35 2.59
C SER A 17 -2.92 -4.83 2.22
N VAL A 18 -2.00 -5.30 1.37
CA VAL A 18 -2.00 -6.65 0.80
C VAL A 18 -0.67 -7.31 1.07
N CYS A 19 -0.67 -8.47 1.73
CA CYS A 19 0.53 -9.15 2.18
C CYS A 19 0.75 -10.48 1.48
N LEU A 20 2.01 -10.89 1.38
CA LEU A 20 2.39 -12.27 1.11
C LEU A 20 2.05 -13.13 2.34
N ALA A 21 1.95 -14.44 2.12
CA ALA A 21 1.71 -15.41 3.20
C ALA A 21 2.96 -15.55 4.09
N ASP A 22 4.14 -15.45 3.50
CA ASP A 22 5.43 -15.43 4.17
C ASP A 22 5.84 -13.97 4.42
N PRO A 23 5.91 -13.51 5.68
CA PRO A 23 6.28 -12.14 6.01
C PRO A 23 7.77 -11.84 5.80
N ASP A 24 8.62 -12.87 5.75
CA ASP A 24 10.07 -12.73 5.58
C ASP A 24 10.49 -12.78 4.10
N SER A 25 9.53 -12.94 3.19
CA SER A 25 9.76 -12.98 1.75
C SER A 25 10.16 -11.61 1.18
N SER A 26 11.12 -11.59 0.24
CA SER A 26 11.49 -10.41 -0.57
C SER A 26 10.83 -10.36 -1.94
N LEU A 27 9.97 -11.35 -2.25
CA LEU A 27 9.44 -11.65 -3.57
C LEU A 27 8.82 -10.45 -4.31
N LEU A 28 8.16 -9.53 -3.60
CA LEU A 28 7.52 -8.36 -4.24
C LEU A 28 8.52 -7.32 -4.76
N VAL A 29 9.71 -7.26 -4.14
CA VAL A 29 10.80 -6.39 -4.56
C VAL A 29 11.63 -7.09 -5.63
N ASP A 30 11.93 -8.37 -5.45
CA ASP A 30 12.73 -9.17 -6.39
C ASP A 30 12.02 -9.27 -7.76
N ASP A 31 10.71 -9.50 -7.75
CA ASP A 31 9.85 -9.61 -8.94
C ASP A 31 8.97 -8.37 -9.17
N VAL A 32 9.48 -7.17 -8.84
CA VAL A 32 8.69 -5.92 -8.92
C VAL A 32 8.18 -5.63 -10.33
N ASP A 33 8.92 -5.99 -11.37
CA ASP A 33 8.49 -5.76 -12.75
C ASP A 33 7.33 -6.68 -13.15
N LEU A 34 7.31 -7.91 -12.64
CA LEU A 34 6.17 -8.80 -12.76
C LEU A 34 4.94 -8.24 -12.04
N LEU A 35 5.12 -7.68 -10.85
CA LEU A 35 4.04 -7.01 -10.13
C LEU A 35 3.50 -5.80 -10.92
N ARG A 36 4.39 -4.97 -11.45
CA ARG A 36 4.02 -3.82 -12.30
C ARG A 36 3.26 -4.27 -13.55
N HIS A 37 3.70 -5.36 -14.18
CA HIS A 37 3.00 -5.96 -15.31
C HIS A 37 1.58 -6.41 -14.92
N ALA A 38 1.44 -7.14 -13.82
CA ALA A 38 0.15 -7.62 -13.34
C ALA A 38 -0.84 -6.48 -13.05
N VAL A 39 -0.34 -5.38 -12.44
CA VAL A 39 -1.12 -4.18 -12.16
C VAL A 39 -1.57 -3.50 -13.46
N ARG A 40 -0.63 -3.26 -14.41
CA ARG A 40 -0.96 -2.64 -15.72
C ARG A 40 -1.98 -3.45 -16.50
N LEU A 41 -1.82 -4.76 -16.56
CA LEU A 41 -2.77 -5.65 -17.24
C LEU A 41 -4.17 -5.57 -16.61
N CYS A 42 -4.22 -5.52 -15.28
CA CYS A 42 -5.49 -5.35 -14.57
C CYS A 42 -6.11 -3.98 -14.87
N GLN A 43 -5.34 -2.88 -14.88
CA GLN A 43 -5.85 -1.54 -15.19
C GLN A 43 -6.39 -1.41 -16.62
N GLN A 44 -5.77 -2.11 -17.58
CA GLN A 44 -6.25 -2.15 -18.98
C GLN A 44 -7.62 -2.83 -19.11
N GLN A 45 -7.84 -3.90 -18.35
CA GLN A 45 -9.09 -4.69 -18.43
C GLN A 45 -10.18 -4.18 -17.46
N ARG A 46 -9.78 -3.63 -16.33
CA ARG A 46 -10.63 -3.12 -15.23
C ARG A 46 -10.05 -1.81 -14.70
N PRO A 47 -10.37 -0.68 -15.35
CA PRO A 47 -9.77 0.62 -15.02
C PRO A 47 -9.93 1.01 -13.55
N PHE A 48 -8.92 1.63 -12.99
CA PHE A 48 -8.89 2.31 -11.69
C PHE A 48 -7.68 3.24 -11.64
N VAL A 49 -7.72 4.24 -10.78
CA VAL A 49 -6.63 5.21 -10.61
C VAL A 49 -5.82 4.86 -9.37
N ILE A 50 -4.50 4.73 -9.51
CA ILE A 50 -3.59 4.60 -8.37
C ILE A 50 -3.15 6.01 -7.97
N ASN A 51 -3.58 6.45 -6.78
CA ASN A 51 -3.23 7.75 -6.22
C ASN A 51 -1.85 7.71 -5.55
N SER A 52 -1.61 6.70 -4.73
CA SER A 52 -0.34 6.48 -4.04
C SER A 52 -0.06 4.99 -3.87
N ALA A 53 1.20 4.61 -3.87
CA ALA A 53 1.61 3.22 -3.71
C ALA A 53 3.00 3.10 -3.10
N VAL A 54 3.21 2.04 -2.31
CA VAL A 54 4.51 1.54 -1.90
C VAL A 54 4.54 0.03 -1.99
N VAL A 55 5.65 -0.49 -2.48
CA VAL A 55 5.94 -1.94 -2.50
C VAL A 55 7.08 -2.19 -1.53
N LEU A 56 6.79 -3.00 -0.51
CA LEU A 56 7.75 -3.53 0.46
C LEU A 56 8.05 -5.00 0.12
N PRO A 57 9.07 -5.63 0.70
CA PRO A 57 9.45 -7.00 0.35
C PRO A 57 8.28 -8.01 0.38
N ALA A 58 7.43 -7.97 1.43
CA ALA A 58 6.31 -8.88 1.60
C ALA A 58 4.93 -8.19 1.67
N GLN A 59 4.85 -6.88 1.40
CA GLN A 59 3.61 -6.12 1.55
C GLN A 59 3.48 -5.05 0.46
N ILE A 60 2.26 -4.84 -0.01
CA ILE A 60 1.88 -3.73 -0.89
C ILE A 60 0.90 -2.83 -0.13
N GLN A 61 1.12 -1.52 -0.16
CA GLN A 61 0.14 -0.54 0.30
C GLN A 61 -0.18 0.41 -0.85
N MET A 62 -1.48 0.62 -1.12
CA MET A 62 -1.94 1.47 -2.22
C MET A 62 -3.19 2.23 -1.87
N ILE A 63 -3.33 3.45 -2.42
CA ILE A 63 -4.60 4.17 -2.48
C ILE A 63 -5.10 4.13 -3.92
N TRP A 64 -6.34 3.64 -4.11
CA TRP A 64 -7.02 3.58 -5.40
C TRP A 64 -8.30 4.37 -5.39
N THR A 65 -8.60 5.06 -6.51
CA THR A 65 -9.92 5.59 -6.80
C THR A 65 -10.60 4.70 -7.85
N MET A 66 -11.79 4.22 -7.52
CA MET A 66 -12.59 3.36 -8.37
C MET A 66 -13.34 4.18 -9.41
N PRO A 67 -13.72 3.59 -10.58
CA PRO A 67 -14.63 4.24 -11.53
C PRO A 67 -15.99 4.57 -10.92
N ALA A 68 -16.65 5.61 -11.40
CA ALA A 68 -17.90 6.15 -10.84
C ALA A 68 -19.02 5.11 -10.63
N HIS A 69 -19.06 4.06 -11.44
CA HIS A 69 -20.13 3.04 -11.40
C HIS A 69 -19.62 1.66 -10.97
N ASP A 70 -18.38 1.59 -10.44
CA ASP A 70 -17.75 0.32 -10.08
C ASP A 70 -17.14 0.41 -8.68
N ALA A 71 -17.25 -0.68 -7.93
CA ALA A 71 -16.69 -0.83 -6.60
C ALA A 71 -16.04 -2.22 -6.40
N ASP A 72 -15.87 -3.01 -7.47
CA ASP A 72 -15.32 -4.35 -7.38
C ASP A 72 -13.79 -4.34 -7.36
N PHE A 73 -13.22 -3.77 -6.29
CA PHE A 73 -11.79 -3.86 -6.02
C PHE A 73 -11.35 -5.30 -5.72
N SER A 74 -12.27 -6.16 -5.26
CA SER A 74 -11.95 -7.55 -4.92
C SER A 74 -11.58 -8.36 -6.17
N ALA A 75 -12.29 -8.18 -7.29
CA ALA A 75 -11.94 -8.81 -8.57
C ALA A 75 -10.59 -8.31 -9.10
N ARG A 76 -10.30 -7.01 -8.93
CA ARG A 76 -9.01 -6.43 -9.30
C ARG A 76 -7.86 -7.06 -8.53
N TRP A 77 -7.96 -7.12 -7.20
CA TRP A 77 -6.94 -7.78 -6.39
C TRP A 77 -6.80 -9.26 -6.71
N ARG A 78 -7.90 -9.97 -6.96
CA ARG A 78 -7.86 -11.38 -7.40
C ARG A 78 -7.10 -11.52 -8.70
N GLN A 79 -7.35 -10.67 -9.68
CA GLN A 79 -6.67 -10.69 -10.97
C GLN A 79 -5.18 -10.38 -10.84
N ILE A 80 -4.80 -9.31 -10.11
CA ILE A 80 -3.40 -8.95 -9.87
C ILE A 80 -2.65 -10.10 -9.19
N LYS A 81 -3.21 -10.63 -8.10
CA LYS A 81 -2.63 -11.76 -7.36
C LYS A 81 -2.48 -13.00 -8.25
N ALA A 82 -3.50 -13.33 -9.05
CA ALA A 82 -3.46 -14.48 -9.93
C ALA A 82 -2.43 -14.32 -11.06
N THR A 83 -2.36 -13.14 -11.69
CA THR A 83 -1.39 -12.85 -12.75
C THR A 83 0.04 -12.92 -12.21
N PHE A 84 0.32 -12.28 -11.09
CA PHE A 84 1.62 -12.35 -10.42
C PHE A 84 1.98 -13.81 -10.08
N SER A 85 1.11 -14.52 -9.37
CA SER A 85 1.37 -15.88 -8.92
C SER A 85 1.59 -16.88 -10.05
N ARG A 86 1.04 -16.63 -11.24
CA ARG A 86 1.19 -17.55 -12.39
C ARG A 86 2.64 -17.68 -12.81
N HIS A 87 3.41 -16.60 -12.73
CA HIS A 87 4.81 -16.53 -13.18
C HIS A 87 5.84 -16.80 -12.07
N VAL A 88 5.40 -16.78 -10.82
CA VAL A 88 6.28 -17.10 -9.68
C VAL A 88 6.42 -18.61 -9.53
N PRO A 89 7.61 -19.14 -9.24
CA PRO A 89 7.80 -20.55 -8.94
C PRO A 89 6.91 -21.06 -7.81
N MET A 90 6.66 -22.36 -7.81
CA MET A 90 5.90 -23.00 -6.74
C MET A 90 6.74 -23.01 -5.47
N PRO A 91 6.22 -22.52 -4.32
CA PRO A 91 6.93 -22.65 -3.05
C PRO A 91 7.22 -24.10 -2.70
N ALA A 92 8.44 -24.38 -2.20
CA ALA A 92 8.88 -25.72 -1.85
C ALA A 92 8.03 -26.35 -0.75
N SER A 93 7.56 -25.53 0.21
CA SER A 93 6.70 -25.98 1.31
C SER A 93 5.29 -25.40 1.16
N ARG A 94 4.29 -26.28 1.16
CA ARG A 94 2.86 -25.92 1.16
C ARG A 94 2.09 -26.86 2.07
N CYS A 95 1.19 -26.32 2.87
CA CYS A 95 0.30 -27.15 3.67
C CYS A 95 -0.69 -27.94 2.79
N ASP A 96 -1.17 -29.07 3.29
CA ASP A 96 -2.07 -29.96 2.54
C ASP A 96 -3.39 -29.28 2.10
N SER A 97 -3.86 -28.31 2.86
CA SER A 97 -5.06 -27.56 2.50
C SER A 97 -4.86 -26.68 1.27
N LEU A 98 -3.68 -26.12 1.05
CA LEU A 98 -3.31 -25.38 -0.16
C LEU A 98 -3.13 -26.31 -1.36
N ARG A 99 -2.50 -27.49 -1.14
CA ARG A 99 -2.34 -28.51 -2.18
C ARG A 99 -3.68 -28.98 -2.71
N ARG A 100 -4.63 -29.31 -1.82
CA ARG A 100 -5.99 -29.77 -2.19
C ARG A 100 -6.77 -28.72 -2.99
N ARG A 101 -6.52 -27.42 -2.77
CA ARG A 101 -7.18 -26.33 -3.51
C ARG A 101 -6.42 -25.85 -4.74
N GLY A 102 -5.26 -26.43 -5.04
CA GLY A 102 -4.41 -25.99 -6.15
C GLY A 102 -3.82 -24.58 -5.97
N GLU A 103 -3.83 -24.06 -4.74
CA GLU A 103 -3.31 -22.73 -4.43
C GLU A 103 -1.81 -22.76 -4.20
N LYS A 104 -1.06 -21.79 -4.76
CA LYS A 104 0.40 -21.66 -4.52
C LYS A 104 0.71 -21.19 -3.09
N GLY A 105 -0.21 -20.51 -2.42
CA GLY A 105 -0.01 -19.99 -1.07
C GLY A 105 0.93 -18.78 -0.99
N ILE A 106 1.13 -18.07 -2.11
CA ILE A 106 2.02 -16.90 -2.17
C ILE A 106 1.43 -15.73 -1.39
N TRP A 107 0.13 -15.53 -1.44
CA TRP A 107 -0.58 -14.41 -0.83
C TRP A 107 -1.37 -14.82 0.40
N GLN A 108 -1.48 -13.91 1.36
CA GLN A 108 -2.55 -13.99 2.36
C GLN A 108 -3.91 -13.97 1.65
N ARG A 109 -4.86 -14.78 2.15
CA ARG A 109 -6.20 -14.90 1.56
C ARG A 109 -6.98 -13.60 1.63
N ARG A 110 -6.89 -12.93 2.78
CA ARG A 110 -7.54 -11.65 3.03
C ARG A 110 -6.54 -10.53 2.81
N PHE A 111 -7.06 -9.37 2.52
CA PHE A 111 -6.34 -8.10 2.52
C PHE A 111 -7.16 -7.11 3.35
N TRP A 112 -6.51 -6.10 3.83
CA TRP A 112 -7.18 -5.02 4.54
C TRP A 112 -7.51 -3.90 3.55
N GLU A 113 -8.74 -3.34 3.69
CA GLU A 113 -9.19 -2.18 2.95
C GLU A 113 -9.81 -1.15 3.88
N HIS A 114 -9.66 0.13 3.56
CA HIS A 114 -10.26 1.25 4.25
C HIS A 114 -10.83 2.23 3.22
N LEU A 115 -12.13 2.58 3.35
CA LEU A 115 -12.76 3.61 2.53
C LEU A 115 -12.30 4.98 3.01
N ILE A 116 -11.61 5.72 2.17
CA ILE A 116 -11.17 7.10 2.43
C ILE A 116 -12.40 8.00 2.44
N ARG A 117 -12.59 8.74 3.54
CA ARG A 117 -13.81 9.54 3.79
C ARG A 117 -13.68 10.99 3.36
N ASP A 118 -12.49 11.56 3.51
CA ASP A 118 -12.21 12.96 3.26
C ASP A 118 -10.74 13.21 2.98
N HIS A 119 -10.35 14.46 2.80
CA HIS A 119 -8.96 14.84 2.50
C HIS A 119 -8.00 14.58 3.67
N ALA A 120 -8.45 14.74 4.90
CA ALA A 120 -7.60 14.46 6.07
C ALA A 120 -7.30 12.97 6.19
N ASP A 121 -8.30 12.13 5.97
CA ASP A 121 -8.18 10.67 5.93
C ASP A 121 -7.26 10.21 4.76
N PHE A 122 -7.37 10.86 3.59
CA PHE A 122 -6.47 10.64 2.46
C PHE A 122 -5.01 10.96 2.83
N SER A 123 -4.77 12.15 3.38
CA SER A 123 -3.44 12.62 3.76
C SER A 123 -2.80 11.73 4.83
N LEU A 124 -3.59 11.24 5.80
CA LEU A 124 -3.15 10.28 6.79
C LEU A 124 -2.65 8.98 6.14
N HIS A 125 -3.43 8.41 5.22
CA HIS A 125 -3.07 7.15 4.55
C HIS A 125 -1.93 7.33 3.54
N GLU A 126 -1.82 8.49 2.88
CA GLU A 126 -0.65 8.81 2.06
C GLU A 126 0.62 8.92 2.90
N HIS A 127 0.54 9.52 4.10
CA HIS A 127 1.64 9.55 5.06
C HIS A 127 2.01 8.14 5.55
N LEU A 128 1.04 7.26 5.78
CA LEU A 128 1.30 5.85 6.11
C LEU A 128 2.06 5.13 4.98
N ILE A 129 1.72 5.38 3.73
CA ILE A 129 2.44 4.85 2.57
C ILE A 129 3.88 5.39 2.52
N ALA A 130 4.05 6.70 2.68
CA ALA A 130 5.37 7.34 2.63
C ALA A 130 6.31 6.84 3.74
N THR A 131 5.80 6.62 4.95
CA THR A 131 6.60 6.18 6.09
C THR A 131 6.71 4.65 6.23
N ALA A 132 6.02 3.88 5.40
CA ALA A 132 6.01 2.42 5.48
C ALA A 132 7.41 1.78 5.39
N PRO A 133 8.33 2.21 4.49
CA PRO A 133 9.67 1.63 4.43
C PRO A 133 10.49 1.90 5.69
N LEU A 134 10.37 3.08 6.28
CA LEU A 134 11.04 3.42 7.55
C LEU A 134 10.50 2.56 8.70
N ARG A 135 9.17 2.43 8.79
CA ARG A 135 8.53 1.58 9.82
C ARG A 135 8.85 0.09 9.67
N ALA A 136 9.14 -0.35 8.44
CA ALA A 136 9.60 -1.71 8.16
C ALA A 136 11.10 -1.92 8.40
N GLY A 137 11.83 -0.87 8.83
CA GLY A 137 13.27 -0.96 9.07
C GLY A 137 14.13 -1.07 7.79
N LEU A 138 13.54 -0.75 6.62
CA LEU A 138 14.21 -0.87 5.32
C LEU A 138 15.04 0.36 4.98
N LEU A 139 14.80 1.47 5.66
CA LEU A 139 15.49 2.74 5.46
C LEU A 139 16.02 3.28 6.78
N ARG A 140 17.09 4.05 6.69
CA ARG A 140 17.53 4.99 7.72
C ARG A 140 16.87 6.35 7.46
N ASP A 141 16.80 7.19 8.47
CA ASP A 141 16.20 8.52 8.36
C ASP A 141 16.76 9.31 7.16
N GLY A 142 15.86 9.91 6.40
CA GLY A 142 16.19 10.81 5.28
C GLY A 142 16.48 10.16 3.94
N SER A 143 16.42 8.84 3.81
CA SER A 143 16.59 8.15 2.53
C SER A 143 15.26 7.90 1.82
N ASP A 144 15.27 7.91 0.48
CA ASP A 144 14.11 7.63 -0.35
C ASP A 144 13.99 6.13 -0.68
N TRP A 145 12.76 5.59 -0.62
CA TRP A 145 12.47 4.24 -1.06
C TRP A 145 12.09 4.23 -2.56
N PRO A 146 12.87 3.53 -3.43
CA PRO A 146 12.65 3.59 -4.88
C PRO A 146 11.28 3.09 -5.33
N LEU A 147 10.66 2.21 -4.55
CA LEU A 147 9.36 1.60 -4.84
C LEU A 147 8.21 2.29 -4.10
N CYS A 148 8.35 3.60 -3.83
CA CYS A 148 7.30 4.44 -3.25
C CYS A 148 6.97 5.60 -4.19
N SER A 149 5.70 5.67 -4.63
CA SER A 149 5.24 6.69 -5.59
C SER A 149 5.26 8.12 -5.01
N VAL A 150 5.14 8.25 -3.69
CA VAL A 150 5.16 9.56 -3.01
C VAL A 150 6.53 10.21 -3.19
N TYR A 151 7.62 9.47 -3.01
CA TYR A 151 8.98 9.96 -3.23
C TYR A 151 9.26 10.24 -4.71
N THR A 152 8.86 9.32 -5.60
CA THR A 152 9.04 9.50 -7.05
C THR A 152 8.32 10.75 -7.56
N ARG A 153 7.13 11.07 -7.03
CA ARG A 153 6.39 12.29 -7.37
C ARG A 153 7.12 13.54 -6.87
N ARG A 154 7.61 13.52 -5.63
CA ARG A 154 8.38 14.60 -5.03
C ARG A 154 9.66 14.90 -5.83
N MET A 155 10.39 13.87 -6.25
CA MET A 155 11.59 14.01 -7.09
C MET A 155 11.28 14.64 -8.42
N ARG A 156 10.22 14.22 -9.12
CA ARG A 156 9.78 14.83 -10.40
C ARG A 156 9.37 16.27 -10.23
N PHE A 157 8.67 16.62 -9.18
CA PHE A 157 8.27 18.00 -8.89
C PHE A 157 9.50 18.89 -8.62
N ASN A 158 10.43 18.44 -7.78
CA ASN A 158 11.66 19.18 -7.47
C ASN A 158 12.56 19.34 -8.69
N ALA A 159 12.65 18.35 -9.58
CA ALA A 159 13.42 18.42 -10.83
C ALA A 159 12.80 19.39 -11.86
N SER A 160 11.50 19.73 -11.73
CA SER A 160 10.78 20.64 -12.62
C SER A 160 10.80 22.09 -12.13
N LEU A 161 11.32 22.38 -10.94
CA LEU A 161 11.44 23.73 -10.42
C LEU A 161 12.76 24.37 -10.91
N PRO A 162 12.75 25.59 -11.48
CA PRO A 162 13.97 26.30 -11.79
C PRO A 162 14.75 26.60 -10.49
N LEU A 163 16.06 26.44 -10.54
CA LEU A 163 16.97 26.75 -9.43
C LEU A 163 16.92 28.26 -9.13
N SER A 164 15.99 28.71 -8.31
CA SER A 164 15.97 30.04 -7.75
C SER A 164 16.80 30.05 -6.48
N SER A 165 17.98 30.67 -6.55
CA SER A 165 18.80 30.98 -5.40
C SER A 165 18.08 32.02 -4.52
N THR A 166 17.43 31.57 -3.48
CA THR A 166 16.89 32.45 -2.43
C THR A 166 17.52 32.08 -1.11
N THR A 167 18.39 32.98 -0.65
CA THR A 167 18.96 33.02 0.69
C THR A 167 17.82 33.13 1.71
N VAL A 168 17.60 32.09 2.51
CA VAL A 168 16.61 32.13 3.59
C VAL A 168 17.27 32.65 4.85
N SER A 169 16.88 33.85 5.24
CA SER A 169 17.13 34.43 6.56
C SER A 169 16.38 33.61 7.63
N ARG A 170 17.10 33.17 8.66
CA ARG A 170 16.53 32.55 9.85
C ARG A 170 15.63 33.55 10.58
N THR A 171 14.39 33.19 10.78
CA THR A 171 13.56 33.78 11.84
C THR A 171 13.03 32.65 12.72
N THR A 172 13.43 32.71 13.96
CA THR A 172 12.91 31.91 15.08
C THR A 172 11.46 32.32 15.37
N ASP A 173 10.50 31.36 15.48
CA ASP A 173 9.61 31.31 16.63
C ASP A 173 8.47 30.30 16.48
N ARG A 174 8.21 29.68 17.61
CA ARG A 174 6.95 29.24 18.23
C ARG A 174 6.42 27.85 17.91
N ALA A 175 6.53 26.99 18.93
CA ALA A 175 5.90 25.67 19.04
C ALA A 175 4.37 25.72 19.02
N PRO A 176 3.68 24.77 18.36
CA PRO A 176 2.22 24.60 18.48
C PRO A 176 1.86 23.67 19.64
N SER A 177 0.75 24.01 20.27
CA SER A 177 0.16 23.43 21.46
C SER A 177 -0.41 22.02 21.25
N THR A 178 -0.32 21.25 22.33
CA THR A 178 -0.69 19.86 22.58
C THR A 178 -2.21 19.65 22.59
N GLN A 179 -2.87 19.38 21.47
CA GLN A 179 -4.27 18.92 21.49
C GLN A 179 -4.71 17.92 20.41
N ASP A 180 -3.84 17.51 19.46
CA ASP A 180 -4.25 16.61 18.35
C ASP A 180 -3.76 15.14 18.45
N GLN A 181 -3.35 14.68 19.64
CA GLN A 181 -2.78 13.33 19.78
C GLN A 181 -3.80 12.19 19.97
N ALA A 182 -5.08 12.47 20.18
CA ALA A 182 -6.05 11.43 20.54
C ALA A 182 -6.60 10.62 19.34
N THR A 183 -6.57 11.15 18.12
CA THR A 183 -7.19 10.50 16.94
C THR A 183 -6.24 9.58 16.18
N ALA A 184 -4.93 9.82 16.28
CA ALA A 184 -3.91 9.01 15.59
C ALA A 184 -3.69 7.63 16.23
N GLY A 185 -3.93 7.49 17.52
CA GLY A 185 -3.69 6.23 18.26
C GLY A 185 -4.56 5.06 17.80
N ASN A 186 -5.79 5.31 17.41
CA ASN A 186 -6.75 4.25 17.09
C ASN A 186 -6.52 3.65 15.68
N ALA A 187 -6.05 4.44 14.72
CA ALA A 187 -5.72 3.96 13.38
C ALA A 187 -4.42 3.13 13.38
N MET A 188 -3.46 3.48 14.23
CA MET A 188 -2.19 2.74 14.38
C MET A 188 -2.37 1.38 15.06
N GLN A 189 -3.28 1.28 16.03
CA GLN A 189 -3.57 0.03 16.73
C GLN A 189 -4.24 -0.98 15.80
N THR A 190 -5.13 -0.53 14.91
CA THR A 190 -5.81 -1.38 13.92
C THR A 190 -4.82 -1.92 12.88
N ALA A 191 -3.85 -1.12 12.43
CA ALA A 191 -2.83 -1.55 11.49
C ALA A 191 -1.85 -2.59 12.08
N ARG A 192 -1.51 -2.48 13.38
CA ARG A 192 -0.63 -3.45 14.07
C ARG A 192 -1.26 -4.82 14.20
N ASN A 193 -2.57 -4.91 14.44
CA ASN A 193 -3.26 -6.19 14.65
C ASN A 193 -3.38 -7.04 13.37
N TYR A 194 -3.19 -6.45 12.18
CA TYR A 194 -3.21 -7.18 10.90
C TYR A 194 -1.83 -7.52 10.35
N ALA A 195 -0.76 -6.89 10.84
CA ALA A 195 0.62 -7.24 10.46
C ALA A 195 1.14 -8.52 11.14
N THR A 196 0.51 -8.94 12.25
CA THR A 196 0.88 -10.14 13.02
C THR A 196 -0.06 -11.31 12.79
N GLY A 197 -0.66 -11.45 11.61
CA GLY A 197 -1.55 -12.55 11.25
C GLY A 197 -0.86 -13.91 11.38
N ARG A 198 -1.02 -14.53 12.53
CA ARG A 198 -0.74 -15.96 12.70
C ARG A 198 -1.79 -16.75 11.91
N CYS A 199 -1.32 -17.77 11.18
CA CYS A 199 -2.15 -18.81 10.57
C CYS A 199 -2.99 -19.55 11.60
#